data_f76d1e1191da95685744f2f085d1b7a8
#
_entry.id   f76d1e1191da95685744f2f085d1b7a8
#
_cell.length_a   1.000
_cell.length_b   1.000
_cell.length_c   1.000
_cell.angle_alpha   90.00
_cell.angle_beta   90.00
_cell.angle_gamma   90.00
#
_symmetry.space_group_name_H-M   'P 1'
#
loop_
_entity.id
_entity.type
_entity.pdbx_description
1 polymer ?
#
loop_
_entity_poly.entity_id
_entity_poly.type
_entity_poly.pdbx_seq_one_letter_code
_entity_poly.pdbx_strand_id
1 'polypeptide(L)'
;MKNLKKVFIITGESSGDKHASGVARELMALNPYVKIEAVGGENLKRVGVKLFSDQKKMGAMGLTPKVVIDHIFLGARIVNYLRNVFKPDLVLLVDYGAFNLAISKRLKKAGIKTFYFIPPQIWASRKWRLNTVKKNVDKVLTIFPFEGEMYDKAGVQNTYVGHPLIKELPEKVDKREFFLRHGLDLNKKLVAIFPGSREFELKFLFKIFLKTAALIEKSRKDVQFVVSHASNLGNDVFERFKCHYKTIKGENHALLSVSDSLILASGTVALEAALYKTPMIIAYRGPLFFYMVYLLVRSIKKACLVNIITGKDIVPEFLMFNAKPKKIADEINNILDNQKVKMLQLSGFDEVEKLLSDRHSVEEAAKIINEELLKS
;
A
#
# COMPACT_ATOMS: atom_id res chain seq x y z
N MET A 1 -10.06 -40.72 6.86
CA MET A 1 -8.96 -39.93 7.41
C MET A 1 -8.96 -38.56 6.73
N LYS A 2 -9.04 -37.45 7.46
CA LYS A 2 -8.90 -36.11 6.84
C LYS A 2 -7.45 -35.97 6.34
N ASN A 3 -7.27 -35.85 5.03
CA ASN A 3 -5.94 -35.71 4.44
C ASN A 3 -5.26 -34.40 4.86
N LEU A 4 -4.02 -34.46 5.25
CA LEU A 4 -3.19 -33.28 5.55
C LEU A 4 -3.06 -32.43 4.29
N LYS A 5 -3.56 -31.19 4.33
CA LYS A 5 -3.45 -30.22 3.25
C LYS A 5 -2.21 -29.35 3.43
N LYS A 6 -1.57 -28.98 2.33
CA LYS A 6 -0.30 -28.26 2.36
C LYS A 6 -0.40 -26.97 1.56
N VAL A 7 -0.14 -25.85 2.20
CA VAL A 7 -0.11 -24.52 1.58
C VAL A 7 1.29 -23.93 1.71
N PHE A 8 1.81 -23.35 0.64
CA PHE A 8 3.08 -22.63 0.69
C PHE A 8 2.85 -21.16 0.36
N ILE A 9 3.30 -20.26 1.23
CA ILE A 9 3.10 -18.82 1.08
C ILE A 9 4.40 -18.17 0.61
N ILE A 10 4.31 -17.23 -0.35
CA ILE A 10 5.47 -16.47 -0.83
C ILE A 10 5.18 -14.98 -0.74
N THR A 11 5.93 -14.29 0.11
CA THR A 11 5.93 -12.83 0.26
C THR A 11 7.36 -12.33 0.43
N GLY A 12 7.62 -11.07 0.10
CA GLY A 12 8.97 -10.50 0.13
C GLY A 12 9.07 -9.12 0.78
N GLU A 13 7.94 -8.55 1.21
CA GLU A 13 7.86 -7.24 1.85
C GLU A 13 7.18 -7.34 3.21
N SER A 14 7.48 -6.39 4.10
CA SER A 14 6.94 -6.39 5.47
C SER A 14 5.41 -6.27 5.52
N SER A 15 4.82 -5.47 4.61
CA SER A 15 3.37 -5.39 4.44
C SER A 15 2.77 -6.72 4.01
N GLY A 16 3.36 -7.33 2.98
CA GLY A 16 2.93 -8.65 2.50
C GLY A 16 3.04 -9.73 3.56
N ASP A 17 4.09 -9.71 4.39
CA ASP A 17 4.27 -10.65 5.52
C ASP A 17 3.18 -10.49 6.60
N LYS A 18 2.79 -9.25 6.90
CA LYS A 18 1.69 -8.95 7.81
C LYS A 18 0.36 -9.53 7.28
N HIS A 19 0.03 -9.26 6.02
CA HIS A 19 -1.20 -9.78 5.40
C HIS A 19 -1.19 -11.31 5.28
N ALA A 20 -0.06 -11.88 4.86
CA ALA A 20 0.14 -13.33 4.76
C ALA A 20 -0.01 -14.04 6.10
N SER A 21 0.51 -13.44 7.19
CA SER A 21 0.37 -13.99 8.54
C SER A 21 -1.08 -14.02 9.01
N GLY A 22 -1.85 -12.99 8.67
CA GLY A 22 -3.29 -12.96 8.94
C GLY A 22 -4.01 -14.11 8.21
N VAL A 23 -3.77 -14.28 6.91
CA VAL A 23 -4.38 -15.38 6.13
C VAL A 23 -3.96 -16.74 6.67
N ALA A 24 -2.69 -16.91 7.06
CA ALA A 24 -2.21 -18.17 7.63
C ALA A 24 -2.92 -18.50 8.94
N ARG A 25 -3.08 -17.52 9.85
CA ARG A 25 -3.77 -17.69 11.12
C ARG A 25 -5.23 -18.10 10.91
N GLU A 26 -5.97 -17.38 10.08
CA GLU A 26 -7.36 -17.67 9.77
C GLU A 26 -7.53 -19.05 9.10
N LEU A 27 -6.63 -19.40 8.17
CA LEU A 27 -6.67 -20.69 7.49
C LEU A 27 -6.40 -21.85 8.46
N MET A 28 -5.45 -21.70 9.40
CA MET A 28 -5.18 -22.71 10.44
C MET A 28 -6.38 -22.86 11.42
N ALA A 29 -7.08 -21.76 11.69
CA ALA A 29 -8.30 -21.78 12.50
C ALA A 29 -9.47 -22.52 11.80
N LEU A 30 -9.63 -22.27 10.49
CA LEU A 30 -10.66 -22.93 9.66
C LEU A 30 -10.36 -24.41 9.39
N ASN A 31 -9.08 -24.76 9.28
CA ASN A 31 -8.64 -26.12 8.92
C ASN A 31 -7.44 -26.55 9.78
N PRO A 32 -7.65 -27.24 10.92
CA PRO A 32 -6.59 -27.73 11.77
C PRO A 32 -5.66 -28.78 11.09
N TYR A 33 -6.06 -29.33 9.95
CA TYR A 33 -5.26 -30.27 9.17
C TYR A 33 -4.47 -29.60 8.04
N VAL A 34 -4.31 -28.27 8.07
CA VAL A 34 -3.47 -27.56 7.11
C VAL A 34 -2.05 -27.40 7.65
N LYS A 35 -1.07 -27.75 6.84
CA LYS A 35 0.34 -27.46 7.08
C LYS A 35 0.77 -26.29 6.22
N ILE A 36 1.29 -25.23 6.84
CA ILE A 36 1.76 -24.03 6.12
C ILE A 36 3.27 -23.89 6.28
N GLU A 37 3.97 -23.71 5.16
CA GLU A 37 5.36 -23.26 5.13
C GLU A 37 5.46 -22.02 4.24
N ALA A 38 6.51 -21.19 4.43
CA ALA A 38 6.55 -19.91 3.73
C ALA A 38 7.98 -19.41 3.41
N VAL A 39 8.05 -18.55 2.38
CA VAL A 39 9.04 -17.50 2.29
C VAL A 39 8.37 -16.22 2.82
N GLY A 40 8.92 -15.63 3.89
CA GLY A 40 8.29 -14.47 4.54
C GLY A 40 9.15 -13.95 5.69
N GLY A 41 8.52 -13.29 6.65
CA GLY A 41 9.19 -12.61 7.73
C GLY A 41 8.71 -13.01 9.12
N GLU A 42 8.94 -12.09 10.05
CA GLU A 42 8.71 -12.31 11.48
C GLU A 42 7.22 -12.47 11.83
N ASN A 43 6.29 -11.84 11.06
CA ASN A 43 4.85 -11.98 11.36
C ASN A 43 4.36 -13.41 11.07
N LEU A 44 4.74 -14.00 9.94
CA LEU A 44 4.45 -15.40 9.63
C LEU A 44 5.05 -16.35 10.67
N LYS A 45 6.28 -16.08 11.10
CA LYS A 45 6.94 -16.88 12.16
C LYS A 45 6.18 -16.82 13.49
N ARG A 46 5.70 -15.63 13.90
CA ARG A 46 4.94 -15.42 15.15
C ARG A 46 3.62 -16.20 15.18
N VAL A 47 2.99 -16.42 14.07
CA VAL A 47 1.77 -17.24 13.97
C VAL A 47 2.05 -18.74 13.81
N GLY A 48 3.30 -19.18 13.98
CA GLY A 48 3.69 -20.60 13.97
C GLY A 48 4.00 -21.17 12.59
N VAL A 49 4.09 -20.35 11.54
CA VAL A 49 4.44 -20.81 10.19
C VAL A 49 5.95 -21.06 10.10
N LYS A 50 6.32 -22.25 9.61
CA LYS A 50 7.74 -22.59 9.36
C LYS A 50 8.24 -21.85 8.12
N LEU A 51 9.31 -21.07 8.30
CA LEU A 51 9.94 -20.37 7.18
C LEU A 51 10.94 -21.27 6.44
N PHE A 52 10.76 -21.38 5.12
CA PHE A 52 11.77 -21.92 4.19
C PHE A 52 12.92 -20.94 4.00
N SER A 53 12.60 -19.63 3.92
CA SER A 53 13.59 -18.56 3.80
C SER A 53 13.02 -17.28 4.42
N ASP A 54 13.89 -16.55 5.14
CA ASP A 54 13.55 -15.23 5.68
C ASP A 54 13.64 -14.16 4.58
N GLN A 55 12.62 -13.30 4.48
CA GLN A 55 12.58 -12.19 3.53
C GLN A 55 13.74 -11.21 3.68
N LYS A 56 14.32 -11.06 4.89
CA LYS A 56 15.52 -10.24 5.12
C LYS A 56 16.69 -10.67 4.23
N LYS A 57 16.75 -11.97 3.87
CA LYS A 57 17.77 -12.52 2.95
C LYS A 57 17.47 -12.24 1.49
N MET A 58 16.28 -11.71 1.16
CA MET A 58 15.90 -11.37 -0.21
C MET A 58 16.43 -10.00 -0.66
N GLY A 59 17.16 -9.30 0.20
CA GLY A 59 17.85 -8.07 -0.09
C GLY A 59 16.96 -6.82 0.02
N ALA A 60 17.61 -5.71 0.33
CA ALA A 60 16.97 -4.40 0.33
C ALA A 60 16.43 -4.07 -1.07
N MET A 61 15.33 -3.29 -1.11
CA MET A 61 14.77 -2.74 -2.34
C MET A 61 15.86 -2.08 -3.21
N GLY A 62 16.21 -2.72 -4.33
CA GLY A 62 17.12 -2.18 -5.33
C GLY A 62 17.24 -3.14 -6.50
N LEU A 63 17.18 -2.63 -7.73
CA LEU A 63 17.43 -3.40 -8.96
C LEU A 63 18.95 -3.47 -9.23
N THR A 64 19.74 -3.94 -8.25
CA THR A 64 21.15 -4.25 -8.53
C THR A 64 21.25 -5.62 -9.22
N PRO A 65 22.21 -5.82 -10.13
CA PRO A 65 22.40 -7.10 -10.80
C PRO A 65 22.52 -8.28 -9.82
N LYS A 66 23.18 -8.09 -8.68
CA LYS A 66 23.29 -9.08 -7.61
C LYS A 66 21.92 -9.49 -7.06
N VAL A 67 21.07 -8.54 -6.73
CA VAL A 67 19.70 -8.81 -6.22
C VAL A 67 18.88 -9.61 -7.23
N VAL A 68 18.99 -9.30 -8.52
CA VAL A 68 18.29 -10.06 -9.58
C VAL A 68 18.78 -11.50 -9.63
N ILE A 69 20.08 -11.72 -9.57
CA ILE A 69 20.69 -13.05 -9.57
C ILE A 69 20.24 -13.86 -8.34
N ASP A 70 20.32 -13.27 -7.15
CA ASP A 70 19.89 -13.90 -5.89
C ASP A 70 18.41 -14.32 -5.94
N HIS A 71 17.54 -13.49 -6.52
CA HIS A 71 16.12 -13.83 -6.74
C HIS A 71 15.93 -15.00 -7.72
N ILE A 72 16.74 -15.08 -8.77
CA ILE A 72 16.67 -16.20 -9.73
C ILE A 72 17.04 -17.51 -9.06
N PHE A 73 18.12 -17.52 -8.26
CA PHE A 73 18.56 -18.69 -7.51
C PHE A 73 17.56 -19.08 -6.41
N LEU A 74 17.03 -18.10 -5.66
CA LEU A 74 16.01 -18.35 -4.66
C LEU A 74 14.76 -18.95 -5.30
N GLY A 75 14.30 -18.41 -6.42
CA GLY A 75 13.14 -18.94 -7.15
C GLY A 75 13.36 -20.37 -7.62
N ALA A 76 14.56 -20.73 -8.08
CA ALA A 76 14.88 -22.10 -8.47
C ALA A 76 14.87 -23.06 -7.26
N ARG A 77 15.46 -22.63 -6.13
CA ARG A 77 15.46 -23.42 -4.88
C ARG A 77 14.05 -23.66 -4.34
N ILE A 78 13.19 -22.62 -4.36
CA ILE A 78 11.79 -22.73 -3.95
C ILE A 78 11.07 -23.78 -4.82
N VAL A 79 11.12 -23.64 -6.14
CA VAL A 79 10.41 -24.57 -7.03
C VAL A 79 10.92 -26.00 -6.88
N ASN A 80 12.22 -26.22 -6.75
CA ASN A 80 12.78 -27.54 -6.49
C ASN A 80 12.29 -28.14 -5.17
N TYR A 81 12.26 -27.34 -4.10
CA TYR A 81 11.74 -27.76 -2.81
C TYR A 81 10.25 -28.11 -2.87
N LEU A 82 9.45 -27.28 -3.54
CA LEU A 82 8.00 -27.51 -3.69
C LEU A 82 7.69 -28.79 -4.48
N ARG A 83 8.46 -29.07 -5.55
CA ARG A 83 8.25 -30.29 -6.36
C ARG A 83 8.66 -31.58 -5.65
N ASN A 84 9.79 -31.55 -4.97
CA ASN A 84 10.45 -32.79 -4.52
C ASN A 84 10.22 -33.09 -3.04
N VAL A 85 10.00 -32.05 -2.20
CA VAL A 85 9.96 -32.20 -0.74
C VAL A 85 8.59 -31.84 -0.18
N PHE A 86 8.17 -30.60 -0.32
CA PHE A 86 6.94 -30.12 0.34
C PHE A 86 5.65 -30.58 -0.34
N LYS A 87 5.62 -30.55 -1.68
CA LYS A 87 4.47 -30.96 -2.53
C LYS A 87 3.16 -30.30 -2.07
N PRO A 88 3.02 -28.97 -2.25
CA PRO A 88 1.85 -28.23 -1.79
C PRO A 88 0.62 -28.54 -2.65
N ASP A 89 -0.56 -28.51 -2.03
CA ASP A 89 -1.85 -28.49 -2.72
C ASP A 89 -2.09 -27.12 -3.37
N LEU A 90 -1.56 -26.03 -2.74
CA LEU A 90 -1.70 -24.68 -3.23
C LEU A 90 -0.50 -23.82 -2.82
N VAL A 91 -0.07 -22.93 -3.73
CA VAL A 91 0.86 -21.83 -3.43
C VAL A 91 0.08 -20.51 -3.42
N LEU A 92 0.21 -19.74 -2.32
CA LEU A 92 -0.32 -18.39 -2.19
C LEU A 92 0.80 -17.38 -2.40
N LEU A 93 0.71 -16.61 -3.47
CA LEU A 93 1.56 -15.45 -3.70
C LEU A 93 0.91 -14.24 -3.03
N VAL A 94 1.70 -13.47 -2.26
CA VAL A 94 1.19 -12.27 -1.56
C VAL A 94 2.06 -11.09 -1.90
N ASP A 95 1.45 -10.02 -2.48
CA ASP A 95 2.16 -8.80 -2.88
C ASP A 95 3.43 -9.08 -3.72
N TYR A 96 4.51 -8.31 -3.56
CA TYR A 96 5.85 -8.54 -4.13
C TYR A 96 5.88 -8.79 -5.64
N GLY A 97 5.25 -7.91 -6.39
CA GLY A 97 4.84 -8.08 -7.78
C GLY A 97 5.91 -8.57 -8.76
N ALA A 98 7.16 -8.11 -8.68
CA ALA A 98 8.19 -8.48 -9.66
C ALA A 98 8.62 -9.95 -9.51
N PHE A 99 8.92 -10.37 -8.29
CA PHE A 99 9.35 -11.73 -7.98
C PHE A 99 8.21 -12.73 -8.16
N ASN A 100 7.04 -12.42 -7.61
CA ASN A 100 5.87 -13.30 -7.64
C ASN A 100 5.37 -13.55 -9.07
N LEU A 101 5.42 -12.56 -9.97
CA LEU A 101 5.14 -12.79 -11.40
C LEU A 101 6.22 -13.64 -12.09
N ALA A 102 7.47 -13.54 -11.68
CA ALA A 102 8.54 -14.36 -12.25
C ALA A 102 8.45 -15.83 -11.80
N ILE A 103 8.19 -16.04 -10.50
CA ILE A 103 8.09 -17.41 -9.95
C ILE A 103 6.80 -18.10 -10.40
N SER A 104 5.68 -17.39 -10.61
CA SER A 104 4.41 -17.97 -11.07
C SER A 104 4.57 -18.76 -12.37
N LYS A 105 5.44 -18.29 -13.29
CA LYS A 105 5.74 -19.00 -14.53
C LYS A 105 6.38 -20.37 -14.28
N ARG A 106 7.24 -20.46 -13.26
CA ARG A 106 7.93 -21.70 -12.89
C ARG A 106 7.00 -22.65 -12.13
N LEU A 107 6.15 -22.11 -11.27
CA LEU A 107 5.12 -22.85 -10.54
C LEU A 107 4.12 -23.49 -11.52
N LYS A 108 3.64 -22.74 -12.52
CA LYS A 108 2.75 -23.26 -13.56
C LYS A 108 3.38 -24.38 -14.38
N LYS A 109 4.66 -24.23 -14.77
CA LYS A 109 5.43 -25.30 -15.45
C LYS A 109 5.60 -26.55 -14.59
N ALA A 110 5.59 -26.38 -13.27
CA ALA A 110 5.69 -27.49 -12.31
C ALA A 110 4.33 -28.13 -11.98
N GLY A 111 3.23 -27.64 -12.58
CA GLY A 111 1.87 -28.13 -12.33
C GLY A 111 1.31 -27.73 -10.95
N ILE A 112 1.88 -26.72 -10.30
CA ILE A 112 1.51 -26.31 -8.95
C ILE A 112 0.42 -25.26 -9.01
N LYS A 113 -0.73 -25.52 -8.37
CA LYS A 113 -1.84 -24.57 -8.25
C LYS A 113 -1.41 -23.31 -7.52
N THR A 114 -1.74 -22.15 -8.08
CA THR A 114 -1.23 -20.86 -7.60
C THR A 114 -2.33 -19.84 -7.49
N PHE A 115 -2.55 -19.29 -6.28
CA PHE A 115 -3.41 -18.13 -6.04
C PHE A 115 -2.55 -16.89 -5.78
N TYR A 116 -3.09 -15.70 -6.12
CA TYR A 116 -2.40 -14.43 -5.90
C TYR A 116 -3.27 -13.48 -5.10
N PHE A 117 -2.89 -13.21 -3.87
CA PHE A 117 -3.51 -12.22 -2.98
C PHE A 117 -2.72 -10.91 -3.03
N ILE A 118 -3.40 -9.78 -3.12
CA ILE A 118 -2.81 -8.44 -3.31
C ILE A 118 -1.94 -8.43 -4.58
N PRO A 119 -2.54 -8.60 -5.75
CA PRO A 119 -1.79 -8.64 -7.01
C PRO A 119 -1.15 -7.28 -7.30
N PRO A 120 -0.10 -7.24 -8.14
CA PRO A 120 0.50 -5.97 -8.54
C PRO A 120 -0.53 -5.08 -9.24
N GLN A 121 -0.43 -3.77 -9.02
CA GLN A 121 -1.36 -2.76 -9.55
C GLN A 121 -1.22 -2.60 -11.09
N ILE A 122 -1.63 -3.63 -11.83
CA ILE A 122 -1.54 -3.71 -13.29
C ILE A 122 -2.44 -2.65 -13.95
N TRP A 123 -3.52 -2.29 -13.29
CA TRP A 123 -4.45 -1.25 -13.73
C TRP A 123 -3.80 0.15 -13.80
N ALA A 124 -2.80 0.43 -12.98
CA ALA A 124 -2.09 1.72 -12.98
C ALA A 124 -1.08 1.82 -14.13
N SER A 125 -0.37 0.71 -14.44
CA SER A 125 0.66 0.67 -15.48
C SER A 125 1.02 -0.77 -15.84
N ARG A 126 1.78 -0.96 -16.92
CA ARG A 126 2.34 -2.25 -17.31
C ARG A 126 1.28 -3.32 -17.59
N LYS A 127 0.27 -2.97 -18.39
CA LYS A 127 -0.82 -3.88 -18.79
C LYS A 127 -0.36 -5.23 -19.33
N TRP A 128 0.86 -5.31 -19.91
CA TRP A 128 1.42 -6.59 -20.37
C TRP A 128 1.60 -7.65 -19.27
N ARG A 129 1.69 -7.24 -17.99
CA ARG A 129 1.73 -8.16 -16.85
C ARG A 129 0.44 -8.97 -16.69
N LEU A 130 -0.68 -8.46 -17.18
CA LEU A 130 -1.96 -9.15 -17.17
C LEU A 130 -1.88 -10.51 -17.90
N ASN A 131 -1.17 -10.54 -19.05
CA ASN A 131 -0.93 -11.79 -19.76
C ASN A 131 -0.10 -12.80 -18.96
N THR A 132 0.81 -12.32 -18.11
CA THR A 132 1.59 -13.20 -17.23
C THR A 132 0.69 -13.79 -16.15
N VAL A 133 -0.18 -13.00 -15.54
CA VAL A 133 -1.16 -13.46 -14.56
C VAL A 133 -2.10 -14.47 -15.22
N LYS A 134 -2.72 -14.12 -16.34
CA LYS A 134 -3.65 -15.00 -17.09
C LYS A 134 -3.06 -16.39 -17.37
N LYS A 135 -1.78 -16.45 -17.74
CA LYS A 135 -1.14 -17.71 -18.12
C LYS A 135 -0.67 -18.56 -16.94
N ASN A 136 -0.42 -17.95 -15.77
CA ASN A 136 0.37 -18.61 -14.73
C ASN A 136 -0.27 -18.59 -13.33
N VAL A 137 -1.37 -17.87 -13.15
CA VAL A 137 -2.09 -17.80 -11.86
C VAL A 137 -3.47 -18.39 -12.04
N ASP A 138 -3.88 -19.29 -11.18
CA ASP A 138 -5.15 -19.99 -11.29
C ASP A 138 -6.31 -19.15 -10.73
N LYS A 139 -6.06 -18.32 -9.69
CA LYS A 139 -7.04 -17.38 -9.15
C LYS A 139 -6.38 -16.17 -8.54
N VAL A 140 -6.98 -14.99 -8.75
CA VAL A 140 -6.56 -13.71 -8.17
C VAL A 140 -7.55 -13.30 -7.07
N LEU A 141 -7.02 -12.90 -5.92
CA LEU A 141 -7.78 -12.33 -4.80
C LEU A 141 -7.50 -10.83 -4.77
N THR A 142 -8.43 -10.04 -5.32
CA THR A 142 -8.26 -8.60 -5.50
C THR A 142 -8.68 -7.83 -4.25
N ILE A 143 -8.04 -6.68 -4.00
CA ILE A 143 -8.31 -5.83 -2.85
C ILE A 143 -9.03 -4.52 -3.21
N PHE A 144 -9.18 -4.22 -4.49
CA PHE A 144 -9.98 -3.10 -4.96
C PHE A 144 -11.16 -3.59 -5.80
N PRO A 145 -12.37 -3.03 -5.62
CA PRO A 145 -13.57 -3.46 -6.33
C PRO A 145 -13.43 -3.38 -7.86
N PHE A 146 -12.77 -2.33 -8.37
CA PHE A 146 -12.60 -2.09 -9.80
C PHE A 146 -11.58 -3.03 -10.49
N GLU A 147 -10.75 -3.75 -9.71
CA GLU A 147 -9.77 -4.69 -10.27
C GLU A 147 -10.44 -5.90 -10.91
N GLY A 148 -11.57 -6.35 -10.32
CA GLY A 148 -12.31 -7.53 -10.79
C GLY A 148 -12.68 -7.42 -12.26
N GLU A 149 -13.26 -6.30 -12.66
CA GLU A 149 -13.65 -6.05 -14.06
C GLU A 149 -12.48 -6.17 -15.05
N MET A 150 -11.30 -5.70 -14.66
CA MET A 150 -10.09 -5.83 -15.49
C MET A 150 -9.67 -7.29 -15.67
N TYR A 151 -9.73 -8.08 -14.59
CA TYR A 151 -9.39 -9.50 -14.63
C TYR A 151 -10.45 -10.31 -15.38
N ASP A 152 -11.74 -10.01 -15.21
CA ASP A 152 -12.85 -10.65 -15.94
C ASP A 152 -12.73 -10.44 -17.45
N LYS A 153 -12.49 -9.19 -17.89
CA LYS A 153 -12.25 -8.87 -19.32
C LYS A 153 -11.05 -9.60 -19.90
N ALA A 154 -10.08 -9.95 -19.06
CA ALA A 154 -8.93 -10.74 -19.49
C ALA A 154 -9.18 -12.26 -19.43
N GLY A 155 -10.31 -12.73 -18.90
CA GLY A 155 -10.61 -14.15 -18.67
C GLY A 155 -9.73 -14.76 -17.58
N VAL A 156 -9.44 -14.00 -16.52
CA VAL A 156 -8.70 -14.45 -15.33
C VAL A 156 -9.68 -14.65 -14.19
N GLN A 157 -9.69 -15.83 -13.60
CA GLN A 157 -10.51 -16.07 -12.41
C GLN A 157 -10.08 -15.17 -11.27
N ASN A 158 -11.00 -14.41 -10.73
CA ASN A 158 -10.74 -13.51 -9.63
C ASN A 158 -11.90 -13.46 -8.64
N THR A 159 -11.61 -12.96 -7.46
CA THR A 159 -12.61 -12.65 -6.43
C THR A 159 -12.15 -11.42 -5.65
N TYR A 160 -13.02 -10.43 -5.53
CA TYR A 160 -12.79 -9.30 -4.63
C TYR A 160 -12.98 -9.76 -3.19
N VAL A 161 -11.95 -9.57 -2.36
CA VAL A 161 -11.93 -10.03 -0.96
C VAL A 161 -12.00 -8.89 0.07
N GLY A 162 -12.04 -7.63 -0.39
CA GLY A 162 -11.95 -6.45 0.48
C GLY A 162 -10.52 -5.94 0.65
N HIS A 163 -10.38 -4.74 1.24
CA HIS A 163 -9.07 -4.12 1.43
C HIS A 163 -8.58 -4.30 2.88
N PRO A 164 -7.35 -4.82 3.10
CA PRO A 164 -6.87 -5.14 4.46
C PRO A 164 -6.78 -3.91 5.37
N LEU A 165 -6.54 -2.72 4.81
CA LEU A 165 -6.40 -1.48 5.54
C LEU A 165 -7.61 -1.14 6.43
N ILE A 166 -8.82 -1.56 6.05
CA ILE A 166 -10.05 -1.30 6.81
C ILE A 166 -9.97 -1.80 8.26
N LYS A 167 -9.37 -2.97 8.47
CA LYS A 167 -9.19 -3.54 9.82
C LYS A 167 -7.83 -3.24 10.46
N GLU A 168 -6.90 -2.75 9.67
CA GLU A 168 -5.52 -2.57 10.12
C GLU A 168 -5.21 -1.18 10.61
N LEU A 169 -6.10 -0.20 10.33
CA LEU A 169 -5.92 1.16 10.82
C LEU A 169 -6.12 1.21 12.33
N PRO A 170 -5.15 1.78 13.07
CA PRO A 170 -5.32 2.08 14.49
C PRO A 170 -6.50 3.02 14.72
N GLU A 171 -7.08 2.96 15.91
CA GLU A 171 -8.09 3.92 16.34
C GLU A 171 -7.54 5.35 16.33
N LYS A 172 -8.45 6.32 16.20
CA LYS A 172 -8.10 7.74 16.28
C LYS A 172 -7.60 8.06 17.69
N VAL A 173 -6.55 8.85 17.75
CA VAL A 173 -6.05 9.35 19.03
C VAL A 173 -6.81 10.63 19.44
N ASP A 174 -6.80 10.93 20.74
CA ASP A 174 -7.32 12.20 21.23
C ASP A 174 -6.47 13.37 20.73
N LYS A 175 -7.11 14.32 20.03
CA LYS A 175 -6.43 15.47 19.43
C LYS A 175 -5.77 16.36 20.47
N ARG A 176 -6.43 16.60 21.62
CA ARG A 176 -5.92 17.46 22.67
C ARG A 176 -4.70 16.84 23.35
N GLU A 177 -4.76 15.55 23.66
CA GLU A 177 -3.62 14.82 24.22
C GLU A 177 -2.42 14.83 23.30
N PHE A 178 -2.64 14.55 21.99
CA PHE A 178 -1.59 14.60 20.99
C PHE A 178 -0.94 15.98 20.89
N PHE A 179 -1.76 17.04 20.88
CA PHE A 179 -1.25 18.43 20.82
C PHE A 179 -0.40 18.77 22.02
N LEU A 180 -0.87 18.46 23.25
CA LEU A 180 -0.13 18.70 24.49
C LEU A 180 1.19 17.95 24.52
N ARG A 181 1.18 16.66 24.17
CA ARG A 181 2.38 15.81 24.13
C ARG A 181 3.44 16.33 23.16
N HIS A 182 3.00 16.87 22.05
CA HIS A 182 3.90 17.44 21.04
C HIS A 182 4.10 18.95 21.16
N GLY A 183 3.60 19.63 22.18
CA GLY A 183 3.74 21.09 22.36
C GLY A 183 3.18 21.87 21.17
N LEU A 184 2.02 21.45 20.67
CA LEU A 184 1.27 22.13 19.61
C LEU A 184 0.25 23.08 20.23
N ASP A 185 -0.06 24.18 19.53
CA ASP A 185 -1.03 25.16 19.97
C ASP A 185 -2.46 24.65 19.75
N LEU A 186 -3.23 24.51 20.83
CA LEU A 186 -4.61 24.02 20.79
C LEU A 186 -5.57 24.97 20.05
N ASN A 187 -5.22 26.24 19.90
CA ASN A 187 -6.04 27.25 19.24
C ASN A 187 -5.74 27.34 17.73
N LYS A 188 -4.75 26.59 17.22
CA LYS A 188 -4.37 26.61 15.79
C LYS A 188 -4.83 25.36 15.07
N LYS A 189 -5.26 25.55 13.84
CA LYS A 189 -5.50 24.44 12.89
C LYS A 189 -4.18 23.77 12.55
N LEU A 190 -4.17 22.43 12.51
CA LEU A 190 -2.98 21.65 12.17
C LEU A 190 -3.03 21.23 10.70
N VAL A 191 -2.04 21.65 9.93
CA VAL A 191 -1.77 21.12 8.58
C VAL A 191 -0.55 20.22 8.65
N ALA A 192 -0.75 18.91 8.43
CA ALA A 192 0.37 17.98 8.41
C ALA A 192 0.89 17.73 6.99
N ILE A 193 2.22 17.63 6.89
CA ILE A 193 2.95 17.43 5.64
C ILE A 193 3.53 16.03 5.63
N PHE A 194 3.17 15.22 4.65
CA PHE A 194 3.73 13.89 4.41
C PHE A 194 4.54 13.90 3.11
N PRO A 195 5.84 14.17 3.19
CA PRO A 195 6.67 14.42 2.00
C PRO A 195 7.05 13.14 1.24
N GLY A 196 6.67 11.97 1.76
CA GLY A 196 6.99 10.67 1.24
C GLY A 196 7.88 9.85 2.17
N SER A 197 8.03 8.57 1.85
CA SER A 197 8.82 7.60 2.63
C SER A 197 10.17 7.24 1.99
N ARG A 198 10.49 7.82 0.83
CA ARG A 198 11.74 7.58 0.10
C ARG A 198 12.50 8.87 -0.10
N GLU A 199 13.82 8.86 0.09
CA GLU A 199 14.67 10.06 -0.14
C GLU A 199 14.47 10.68 -1.52
N PHE A 200 14.21 9.84 -2.52
CA PHE A 200 13.92 10.27 -3.88
C PHE A 200 12.66 11.16 -3.94
N GLU A 201 11.59 10.83 -3.23
CA GLU A 201 10.36 11.63 -3.18
C GLU A 201 10.62 12.99 -2.53
N LEU A 202 11.34 13.00 -1.40
CA LEU A 202 11.71 14.22 -0.69
C LEU A 202 12.50 15.18 -1.59
N LYS A 203 13.44 14.66 -2.38
CA LYS A 203 14.28 15.45 -3.28
C LYS A 203 13.46 16.34 -4.24
N PHE A 204 12.31 15.85 -4.70
CA PHE A 204 11.48 16.57 -5.67
C PHE A 204 10.32 17.34 -5.06
N LEU A 205 9.75 16.88 -3.94
CA LEU A 205 8.52 17.42 -3.37
C LEU A 205 8.76 18.27 -2.12
N PHE A 206 9.70 17.90 -1.26
CA PHE A 206 9.76 18.50 0.06
C PHE A 206 10.01 20.00 0.05
N LYS A 207 10.91 20.50 -0.83
CA LYS A 207 11.10 21.96 -1.00
C LYS A 207 9.84 22.70 -1.45
N ILE A 208 8.97 22.03 -2.24
CA ILE A 208 7.70 22.60 -2.67
C ILE A 208 6.77 22.71 -1.46
N PHE A 209 6.68 21.66 -0.64
CA PHE A 209 5.82 21.64 0.55
C PHE A 209 6.28 22.65 1.61
N LEU A 210 7.59 22.78 1.85
CA LEU A 210 8.12 23.82 2.75
C LEU A 210 7.79 25.23 2.27
N LYS A 211 7.93 25.50 0.96
CA LYS A 211 7.52 26.79 0.38
C LYS A 211 6.01 27.02 0.47
N THR A 212 5.21 25.97 0.33
CA THR A 212 3.75 26.03 0.50
C THR A 212 3.40 26.42 1.94
N ALA A 213 3.99 25.73 2.92
CA ALA A 213 3.77 26.05 4.34
C ALA A 213 4.17 27.49 4.68
N ALA A 214 5.32 27.94 4.21
CA ALA A 214 5.76 29.34 4.42
C ALA A 214 4.82 30.38 3.79
N LEU A 215 4.20 30.09 2.63
CA LEU A 215 3.20 30.97 2.02
C LEU A 215 1.93 31.06 2.87
N ILE A 216 1.46 29.93 3.40
CA ILE A 216 0.28 29.89 4.27
C ILE A 216 0.58 30.62 5.58
N GLU A 217 1.69 30.34 6.25
CA GLU A 217 2.11 30.94 7.52
C GLU A 217 2.25 32.47 7.44
N LYS A 218 2.69 32.97 6.27
CA LYS A 218 2.78 34.41 6.03
C LYS A 218 1.40 35.09 6.05
N SER A 219 0.37 34.42 5.56
CA SER A 219 -0.99 34.96 5.45
C SER A 219 -1.91 34.57 6.63
N ARG A 220 -1.55 33.51 7.40
CA ARG A 220 -2.41 32.93 8.45
C ARG A 220 -1.64 32.68 9.73
N LYS A 221 -2.11 33.24 10.82
CA LYS A 221 -1.55 33.01 12.17
C LYS A 221 -2.29 31.92 12.95
N ASP A 222 -3.45 31.50 12.45
CA ASP A 222 -4.31 30.47 13.00
C ASP A 222 -3.95 29.04 12.52
N VAL A 223 -2.84 28.89 11.78
CA VAL A 223 -2.38 27.59 11.25
C VAL A 223 -0.99 27.27 11.80
N GLN A 224 -0.77 26.00 12.09
CA GLN A 224 0.53 25.42 12.44
C GLN A 224 0.83 24.21 11.57
N PHE A 225 2.13 23.90 11.41
CA PHE A 225 2.59 22.82 10.55
C PHE A 225 3.39 21.78 11.32
N VAL A 226 3.19 20.51 10.95
CA VAL A 226 3.99 19.37 11.39
C VAL A 226 4.38 18.56 10.16
N VAL A 227 5.62 18.09 10.14
CA VAL A 227 6.13 17.21 9.07
C VAL A 227 6.21 15.78 9.59
N SER A 228 5.56 14.85 8.90
CA SER A 228 5.70 13.43 9.15
C SER A 228 7.10 12.96 8.76
N HIS A 229 7.77 12.27 9.67
CA HIS A 229 9.07 11.64 9.45
C HIS A 229 8.86 10.11 9.36
N ALA A 230 8.98 9.57 8.16
CA ALA A 230 8.87 8.14 7.95
C ALA A 230 9.99 7.39 8.69
N SER A 231 9.65 6.31 9.38
CA SER A 231 10.55 5.57 10.28
C SER A 231 11.81 5.03 9.60
N ASN A 232 11.73 4.75 8.30
CA ASN A 232 12.83 4.24 7.49
C ASN A 232 13.81 5.31 6.98
N LEU A 233 13.53 6.60 7.22
CA LEU A 233 14.41 7.70 6.85
C LEU A 233 15.35 8.06 8.00
N GLY A 234 16.59 8.44 7.66
CA GLY A 234 17.56 8.98 8.60
C GLY A 234 17.15 10.35 9.16
N ASN A 235 17.61 10.69 10.36
CA ASN A 235 17.28 11.98 10.98
C ASN A 235 17.88 13.15 10.21
N ASP A 236 19.06 12.97 9.61
CA ASP A 236 19.79 13.96 8.82
C ASP A 236 19.09 14.41 7.53
N VAL A 237 18.12 13.61 7.05
CA VAL A 237 17.41 13.91 5.80
C VAL A 237 16.70 15.25 5.85
N PHE A 238 16.03 15.57 6.97
CA PHE A 238 15.28 16.83 7.11
C PHE A 238 16.19 18.03 7.34
N GLU A 239 17.35 17.84 7.96
CA GLU A 239 18.37 18.88 8.15
C GLU A 239 18.93 19.36 6.80
N ARG A 240 19.16 18.43 5.87
CA ARG A 240 19.61 18.75 4.50
C ARG A 240 18.66 19.70 3.76
N PHE A 241 17.37 19.70 4.11
CA PHE A 241 16.36 20.59 3.53
C PHE A 241 16.15 21.87 4.33
N LYS A 242 16.87 22.08 5.45
CA LYS A 242 16.70 23.22 6.38
C LYS A 242 15.25 23.35 6.84
N CYS A 243 14.64 22.22 7.20
CA CYS A 243 13.29 22.18 7.72
C CYS A 243 13.27 22.76 9.13
N HIS A 244 12.52 23.86 9.33
CA HIS A 244 12.33 24.48 10.64
C HIS A 244 11.01 24.09 11.31
N TYR A 245 10.14 23.38 10.58
CA TYR A 245 8.89 22.85 11.15
C TYR A 245 9.17 21.64 12.03
N LYS A 246 8.32 21.45 13.04
CA LYS A 246 8.37 20.29 13.90
C LYS A 246 8.21 19.01 13.08
N THR A 247 9.09 18.05 13.32
CA THR A 247 9.01 16.71 12.71
C THR A 247 8.56 15.70 13.76
N ILE A 248 7.66 14.77 13.36
CA ILE A 248 7.19 13.68 14.22
C ILE A 248 7.48 12.36 13.51
N LYS A 249 8.25 11.48 14.20
CA LYS A 249 8.67 10.18 13.66
C LYS A 249 7.84 9.05 14.25
N GLY A 250 7.35 8.16 13.37
CA GLY A 250 6.70 6.91 13.79
C GLY A 250 5.24 7.02 14.21
N GLU A 251 4.65 8.23 14.25
CA GLU A 251 3.26 8.46 14.65
C GLU A 251 2.37 8.90 13.47
N ASN A 252 2.57 8.29 12.28
CA ASN A 252 1.87 8.69 11.07
C ASN A 252 0.35 8.62 11.21
N HIS A 253 -0.20 7.54 11.76
CA HIS A 253 -1.64 7.36 11.91
C HIS A 253 -2.25 8.37 12.89
N ALA A 254 -1.56 8.64 14.00
CA ALA A 254 -1.97 9.68 14.95
C ALA A 254 -2.01 11.04 14.25
N LEU A 255 -0.95 11.41 13.56
CA LEU A 255 -0.84 12.68 12.84
C LEU A 255 -1.91 12.82 11.74
N LEU A 256 -2.21 11.74 11.00
CA LEU A 256 -3.31 11.72 10.03
C LEU A 256 -4.65 11.99 10.71
N SER A 257 -4.92 11.34 11.85
CA SER A 257 -6.23 11.41 12.52
C SER A 257 -6.54 12.74 13.20
N VAL A 258 -5.51 13.50 13.64
CA VAL A 258 -5.69 14.77 14.39
C VAL A 258 -5.57 16.02 13.54
N SER A 259 -5.13 15.91 12.29
CA SER A 259 -4.90 17.06 11.41
C SER A 259 -6.21 17.63 10.85
N ASP A 260 -6.24 18.93 10.64
CA ASP A 260 -7.37 19.64 10.02
C ASP A 260 -7.30 19.57 8.49
N SER A 261 -6.09 19.45 7.93
CA SER A 261 -5.85 19.19 6.50
C SER A 261 -4.46 18.60 6.28
N LEU A 262 -4.23 17.97 5.13
CA LEU A 262 -2.99 17.27 4.80
C LEU A 262 -2.42 17.70 3.45
N ILE A 263 -1.09 17.78 3.40
CA ILE A 263 -0.32 17.91 2.16
C ILE A 263 0.45 16.59 1.97
N LEU A 264 0.02 15.75 1.03
CA LEU A 264 0.55 14.40 0.87
C LEU A 264 1.35 14.23 -0.42
N ALA A 265 2.48 13.53 -0.35
CA ALA A 265 3.03 12.87 -1.53
C ALA A 265 2.09 11.73 -1.96
N SER A 266 1.90 11.56 -3.28
CA SER A 266 1.01 10.50 -3.80
C SER A 266 1.47 9.11 -3.35
N GLY A 267 0.54 8.31 -2.80
CA GLY A 267 0.80 6.97 -2.28
C GLY A 267 -0.40 6.38 -1.53
N THR A 268 -0.17 5.28 -0.85
CA THR A 268 -1.20 4.59 -0.02
C THR A 268 -1.67 5.43 1.17
N VAL A 269 -0.85 6.37 1.65
CA VAL A 269 -1.19 7.29 2.74
C VAL A 269 -2.45 8.12 2.46
N ALA A 270 -2.77 8.39 1.18
CA ALA A 270 -4.00 9.06 0.80
C ALA A 270 -5.25 8.23 1.14
N LEU A 271 -5.17 6.90 1.04
CA LEU A 271 -6.25 6.02 1.44
C LEU A 271 -6.41 5.96 2.96
N GLU A 272 -5.30 5.91 3.70
CA GLU A 272 -5.29 6.00 5.17
C GLU A 272 -5.94 7.31 5.65
N ALA A 273 -5.54 8.45 5.04
CA ALA A 273 -6.10 9.76 5.33
C ALA A 273 -7.61 9.84 5.07
N ALA A 274 -8.08 9.25 3.96
CA ALA A 274 -9.50 9.19 3.63
C ALA A 274 -10.30 8.38 4.67
N LEU A 275 -9.76 7.26 5.13
CA LEU A 275 -10.40 6.43 6.17
C LEU A 275 -10.41 7.12 7.54
N TYR A 276 -9.40 7.97 7.84
CA TYR A 276 -9.45 8.86 9.00
C TYR A 276 -10.37 10.07 8.81
N LYS A 277 -10.96 10.27 7.62
CA LYS A 277 -11.81 11.42 7.28
C LYS A 277 -11.06 12.75 7.39
N THR A 278 -9.80 12.78 7.00
CA THR A 278 -8.99 14.00 7.07
C THR A 278 -8.82 14.59 5.67
N PRO A 279 -9.32 15.81 5.42
CA PRO A 279 -9.24 16.48 4.13
C PRO A 279 -7.79 16.68 3.69
N MET A 280 -7.55 16.55 2.38
CA MET A 280 -6.19 16.51 1.86
C MET A 280 -6.06 17.03 0.44
N ILE A 281 -4.82 17.37 0.09
CA ILE A 281 -4.37 17.42 -1.29
C ILE A 281 -3.27 16.38 -1.51
N ILE A 282 -3.11 15.92 -2.74
CA ILE A 282 -1.93 15.14 -3.10
C ILE A 282 -1.07 15.88 -4.12
N ALA A 283 0.25 15.66 -4.03
CA ALA A 283 1.18 16.11 -5.04
C ALA A 283 2.14 14.99 -5.44
N TYR A 284 2.57 15.05 -6.70
CA TYR A 284 3.62 14.17 -7.21
C TYR A 284 4.56 14.96 -8.12
N ARG A 285 5.85 14.79 -7.91
CA ARG A 285 6.90 15.31 -8.79
C ARG A 285 8.08 14.36 -8.84
N GLY A 286 8.64 14.17 -10.01
CA GLY A 286 9.79 13.31 -10.26
C GLY A 286 10.60 13.79 -11.46
N PRO A 287 11.67 13.07 -11.84
CA PRO A 287 12.44 13.35 -13.03
C PRO A 287 11.57 13.34 -14.28
N LEU A 288 11.80 14.30 -15.16
CA LEU A 288 11.04 14.45 -16.40
C LEU A 288 11.08 13.18 -17.26
N PHE A 289 12.22 12.53 -17.35
CA PHE A 289 12.38 11.29 -18.10
C PHE A 289 11.44 10.18 -17.60
N PHE A 290 11.41 9.94 -16.28
CA PHE A 290 10.49 8.93 -15.73
C PHE A 290 9.02 9.32 -15.91
N TYR A 291 8.71 10.60 -15.90
CA TYR A 291 7.36 11.07 -16.19
C TYR A 291 6.97 10.82 -17.65
N MET A 292 7.86 11.08 -18.60
CA MET A 292 7.62 10.78 -20.01
C MET A 292 7.39 9.27 -20.24
N VAL A 293 8.23 8.43 -19.63
CA VAL A 293 8.04 6.97 -19.67
C VAL A 293 6.71 6.57 -19.03
N TYR A 294 6.38 7.17 -17.87
CA TYR A 294 5.11 6.89 -17.21
C TYR A 294 3.91 7.26 -18.09
N LEU A 295 3.94 8.40 -18.78
CA LEU A 295 2.87 8.80 -19.70
C LEU A 295 2.64 7.77 -20.82
N LEU A 296 3.69 7.10 -21.30
CA LEU A 296 3.60 6.07 -22.32
C LEU A 296 3.00 4.75 -21.80
N VAL A 297 3.24 4.43 -20.53
CA VAL A 297 2.83 3.12 -19.95
C VAL A 297 1.62 3.21 -19.02
N ARG A 298 1.19 4.41 -18.64
CA ARG A 298 0.05 4.58 -17.73
C ARG A 298 -1.25 4.15 -18.36
N SER A 299 -2.11 3.57 -17.57
CA SER A 299 -3.45 3.16 -17.98
C SER A 299 -4.54 4.06 -17.42
N ILE A 300 -4.20 4.90 -16.45
CA ILE A 300 -5.11 5.80 -15.74
C ILE A 300 -4.57 7.23 -15.73
N LYS A 301 -5.48 8.20 -15.65
CA LYS A 301 -5.13 9.63 -15.60
C LYS A 301 -4.96 10.17 -14.17
N LYS A 302 -5.56 9.49 -13.18
CA LYS A 302 -5.58 9.87 -11.76
C LYS A 302 -4.39 9.25 -11.02
N ALA A 303 -3.90 9.94 -10.00
CA ALA A 303 -2.78 9.49 -9.17
C ALA A 303 -3.20 9.20 -7.71
N CYS A 304 -4.33 9.74 -7.25
CA CYS A 304 -4.88 9.52 -5.93
C CYS A 304 -5.76 8.27 -5.90
N LEU A 305 -5.51 7.35 -4.98
CA LEU A 305 -6.32 6.13 -4.82
C LEU A 305 -7.79 6.44 -4.54
N VAL A 306 -8.09 7.49 -3.77
CA VAL A 306 -9.47 7.94 -3.52
C VAL A 306 -10.20 8.25 -4.82
N ASN A 307 -9.56 9.04 -5.70
CA ASN A 307 -10.11 9.41 -6.99
C ASN A 307 -10.22 8.23 -7.97
N ILE A 308 -9.32 7.26 -7.85
CA ILE A 308 -9.34 6.04 -8.67
C ILE A 308 -10.48 5.13 -8.23
N ILE A 309 -10.65 4.90 -6.92
CA ILE A 309 -11.66 4.02 -6.35
C ILE A 309 -13.07 4.55 -6.64
N THR A 310 -13.29 5.85 -6.46
CA THR A 310 -14.60 6.49 -6.68
C THR A 310 -14.88 6.81 -8.15
N GLY A 311 -13.85 6.85 -9.00
CA GLY A 311 -13.95 7.35 -10.37
C GLY A 311 -14.11 8.88 -10.47
N LYS A 312 -14.22 9.60 -9.34
CA LYS A 312 -14.50 11.04 -9.21
C LYS A 312 -13.24 11.84 -8.90
N ASP A 313 -13.28 13.17 -9.02
CA ASP A 313 -12.20 14.08 -8.61
C ASP A 313 -12.52 14.66 -7.22
N ILE A 314 -12.36 13.82 -6.18
CA ILE A 314 -12.63 14.13 -4.78
C ILE A 314 -11.47 14.90 -4.15
N VAL A 315 -10.25 14.42 -4.38
CA VAL A 315 -9.02 14.97 -3.82
C VAL A 315 -8.28 15.75 -4.91
N PRO A 316 -7.93 17.02 -4.68
CA PRO A 316 -7.12 17.79 -5.62
C PRO A 316 -5.74 17.18 -5.85
N GLU A 317 -5.35 17.04 -7.13
CA GLU A 317 -4.09 16.43 -7.55
C GLU A 317 -3.18 17.46 -8.21
N PHE A 318 -2.00 17.68 -7.64
CA PHE A 318 -0.96 18.58 -8.17
C PHE A 318 0.19 17.77 -8.74
N LEU A 319 0.14 17.47 -10.04
CA LEU A 319 1.09 16.57 -10.68
C LEU A 319 2.13 17.35 -11.49
N MET A 320 3.42 16.98 -11.34
CA MET A 320 4.57 17.48 -12.08
C MET A 320 4.68 19.02 -12.06
N PHE A 321 4.47 19.68 -13.20
CA PHE A 321 4.57 21.14 -13.32
C PHE A 321 3.43 21.91 -12.64
N ASN A 322 2.32 21.23 -12.34
CA ASN A 322 1.22 21.79 -11.56
C ASN A 322 1.48 21.77 -10.05
N ALA A 323 2.46 21.01 -9.56
CA ALA A 323 2.89 21.02 -8.16
C ALA A 323 3.63 22.35 -7.84
N LYS A 324 2.86 23.45 -7.78
CA LYS A 324 3.36 24.81 -7.49
C LYS A 324 2.97 25.23 -6.08
N PRO A 325 3.90 25.77 -5.27
CA PRO A 325 3.63 26.14 -3.88
C PRO A 325 2.38 27.00 -3.69
N LYS A 326 2.21 28.04 -4.54
CA LYS A 326 1.05 28.94 -4.46
C LYS A 326 -0.27 28.21 -4.70
N LYS A 327 -0.36 27.39 -5.74
CA LYS A 327 -1.58 26.63 -6.04
C LYS A 327 -1.98 25.68 -4.90
N ILE A 328 -0.96 25.01 -4.33
CA ILE A 328 -1.19 24.12 -3.19
C ILE A 328 -1.62 24.91 -1.96
N ALA A 329 -1.00 26.08 -1.71
CA ALA A 329 -1.38 26.94 -0.59
C ALA A 329 -2.80 27.48 -0.73
N ASP A 330 -3.19 27.92 -1.92
CA ASP A 330 -4.54 28.42 -2.21
C ASP A 330 -5.58 27.31 -1.95
N GLU A 331 -5.30 26.06 -2.36
CA GLU A 331 -6.20 24.93 -2.14
C GLU A 331 -6.28 24.48 -0.67
N ILE A 332 -5.17 24.47 0.07
CA ILE A 332 -5.20 24.19 1.51
C ILE A 332 -6.03 25.25 2.24
N ASN A 333 -5.87 26.53 1.90
CA ASN A 333 -6.69 27.59 2.47
C ASN A 333 -8.18 27.39 2.14
N ASN A 334 -8.50 27.00 0.90
CA ASN A 334 -9.85 26.68 0.49
C ASN A 334 -10.45 25.53 1.30
N ILE A 335 -9.70 24.44 1.52
CA ILE A 335 -10.14 23.32 2.37
C ILE A 335 -10.38 23.77 3.82
N LEU A 336 -9.51 24.63 4.36
CA LEU A 336 -9.61 25.09 5.76
C LEU A 336 -10.78 26.06 6.01
N ASP A 337 -11.18 26.84 5.00
CA ASP A 337 -12.14 27.94 5.16
C ASP A 337 -13.50 27.65 4.50
N ASN A 338 -13.55 26.79 3.47
CA ASN A 338 -14.76 26.50 2.73
C ASN A 338 -15.38 25.16 3.16
N GLN A 339 -16.41 25.25 3.99
CA GLN A 339 -17.12 24.09 4.50
C GLN A 339 -17.68 23.18 3.39
N LYS A 340 -18.11 23.76 2.24
CA LYS A 340 -18.63 22.96 1.11
C LYS A 340 -17.53 22.08 0.50
N VAL A 341 -16.33 22.62 0.32
CA VAL A 341 -15.17 21.86 -0.21
C VAL A 341 -14.78 20.76 0.74
N LYS A 342 -14.73 21.05 2.04
CA LYS A 342 -14.46 20.06 3.08
C LYS A 342 -15.49 18.93 3.06
N MET A 343 -16.80 19.28 3.05
CA MET A 343 -17.88 18.28 3.04
C MET A 343 -17.88 17.42 1.77
N LEU A 344 -17.50 17.99 0.62
CA LEU A 344 -17.36 17.21 -0.62
C LEU A 344 -16.29 16.12 -0.48
N GLN A 345 -15.13 16.44 0.10
CA GLN A 345 -14.10 15.44 0.35
C GLN A 345 -14.57 14.39 1.36
N LEU A 346 -15.19 14.80 2.47
CA LEU A 346 -15.69 13.88 3.49
C LEU A 346 -16.71 12.89 2.92
N SER A 347 -17.67 13.36 2.13
CA SER A 347 -18.65 12.52 1.44
C SER A 347 -17.98 11.51 0.49
N GLY A 348 -16.93 11.95 -0.24
CA GLY A 348 -16.15 11.05 -1.07
C GLY A 348 -15.37 10.00 -0.26
N PHE A 349 -14.90 10.36 0.93
CA PHE A 349 -14.24 9.41 1.84
C PHE A 349 -15.21 8.39 2.43
N ASP A 350 -16.46 8.79 2.70
CA ASP A 350 -17.53 7.86 3.11
C ASP A 350 -17.84 6.87 2.00
N GLU A 351 -17.88 7.32 0.75
CA GLU A 351 -18.04 6.44 -0.41
C GLU A 351 -16.87 5.43 -0.54
N VAL A 352 -15.62 5.88 -0.37
CA VAL A 352 -14.45 4.98 -0.37
C VAL A 352 -14.55 3.95 0.74
N GLU A 353 -14.84 4.38 1.97
CA GLU A 353 -14.99 3.47 3.10
C GLU A 353 -16.08 2.41 2.83
N LYS A 354 -17.25 2.82 2.35
CA LYS A 354 -18.33 1.91 1.98
C LYS A 354 -17.92 0.91 0.93
N LEU A 355 -17.19 1.34 -0.13
CA LEU A 355 -16.72 0.46 -1.19
C LEU A 355 -15.67 -0.56 -0.72
N LEU A 356 -14.89 -0.24 0.31
CA LEU A 356 -13.82 -1.09 0.80
C LEU A 356 -14.21 -1.94 2.01
N SER A 357 -15.22 -1.54 2.80
CA SER A 357 -15.62 -2.21 4.04
C SER A 357 -16.55 -3.40 3.86
N ASP A 358 -17.03 -3.66 2.63
CA ASP A 358 -17.98 -4.71 2.32
C ASP A 358 -17.48 -6.14 2.66
N ARG A 359 -16.15 -6.31 2.75
CA ARG A 359 -15.53 -7.62 2.99
C ARG A 359 -14.28 -7.53 3.87
N HIS A 360 -14.03 -8.64 4.57
CA HIS A 360 -12.86 -8.81 5.42
C HIS A 360 -11.77 -9.59 4.68
N SER A 361 -10.84 -8.89 4.07
CA SER A 361 -9.90 -9.42 3.08
C SER A 361 -9.13 -10.67 3.51
N VAL A 362 -8.66 -10.69 4.74
CA VAL A 362 -7.85 -11.81 5.28
C VAL A 362 -8.70 -13.04 5.50
N GLU A 363 -9.87 -12.87 6.12
CA GLU A 363 -10.83 -13.94 6.39
C GLU A 363 -11.43 -14.50 5.10
N GLU A 364 -11.80 -13.61 4.16
CA GLU A 364 -12.32 -14.03 2.85
C GLU A 364 -11.26 -14.79 2.03
N ALA A 365 -10.02 -14.31 2.03
CA ALA A 365 -8.92 -15.02 1.37
C ALA A 365 -8.71 -16.42 1.98
N ALA A 366 -8.71 -16.53 3.31
CA ALA A 366 -8.56 -17.81 4.00
C ALA A 366 -9.72 -18.78 3.69
N LYS A 367 -10.98 -18.30 3.67
CA LYS A 367 -12.16 -19.11 3.29
C LYS A 367 -12.03 -19.65 1.87
N ILE A 368 -11.72 -18.78 0.90
CA ILE A 368 -11.59 -19.18 -0.51
C ILE A 368 -10.47 -20.22 -0.68
N ILE A 369 -9.34 -20.04 0.02
CA ILE A 369 -8.26 -21.03 -0.01
C ILE A 369 -8.71 -22.34 0.60
N ASN A 370 -9.38 -22.32 1.76
CA ASN A 370 -9.87 -23.53 2.40
C ASN A 370 -10.90 -24.30 1.54
N GLU A 371 -11.84 -23.59 0.92
CA GLU A 371 -12.80 -24.17 -0.03
C GLU A 371 -12.10 -24.88 -1.20
N GLU A 372 -11.01 -24.28 -1.72
CA GLU A 372 -10.24 -24.90 -2.80
C GLU A 372 -9.47 -26.14 -2.35
N LEU A 373 -8.93 -26.12 -1.12
CA LEU A 373 -8.26 -27.28 -0.53
C LEU A 373 -9.21 -28.47 -0.27
N LEU A 374 -10.49 -28.18 -0.01
CA LEU A 374 -11.50 -29.22 0.22
C LEU A 374 -11.97 -29.89 -1.07
N LYS A 375 -11.79 -29.26 -2.25
CA LYS A 375 -12.10 -29.82 -3.57
C LYS A 375 -11.05 -30.79 -4.09
N SER A 376 -9.82 -30.68 -3.61
CA SER A 376 -8.66 -31.51 -3.97
C SER A 376 -8.44 -32.59 -2.89
#